data_c73713095f910064d33611a9ec0c9403
#
_entry.id   c73713095f910064d33611a9ec0c9403
#
_cell.length_a   1.000
_cell.length_b   1.000
_cell.length_c   1.000
_cell.angle_alpha   90.00
_cell.angle_beta   90.00
_cell.angle_gamma   90.00
#
_symmetry.space_group_name_H-M   'P 1'
#
loop_
_entity.id
_entity.type
_entity.pdbx_description
1 polymer ?
#
loop_
_entity_poly.entity_id
_entity_poly.type
_entity_poly.pdbx_seq_one_letter_code
_entity_poly.pdbx_strand_id
1 'polypeptide(L)'
;MDKDPFKEYIRQSEPSKRDKGYAWHTAIGLQAVDGLKPSKYLIDTAIKNIEGDISIDEAQELLNTYYEENPKADTDDRTEEADKVAVRIAKILS
;
A
#
# COMPACT_ATOMS: atom_id res chain seq x y z
N MET A 1 -6.00 19.48 -1.71
CA MET A 1 -4.72 19.15 -2.31
C MET A 1 -4.30 17.75 -1.88
N ASP A 2 -4.09 16.92 -2.82
CA ASP A 2 -3.78 15.53 -2.52
C ASP A 2 -2.31 15.38 -2.22
N LYS A 3 -2.02 14.96 -1.01
CA LYS A 3 -0.67 14.62 -0.65
C LYS A 3 -0.51 13.13 -0.78
N ASP A 4 0.18 12.74 -1.82
CA ASP A 4 0.54 11.34 -1.97
C ASP A 4 1.69 11.06 -1.02
N PRO A 5 1.50 10.20 -0.02
CA PRO A 5 2.55 9.93 0.96
C PRO A 5 3.79 9.28 0.35
N PHE A 6 3.67 8.77 -0.88
CA PHE A 6 4.77 8.09 -1.52
C PHE A 6 5.62 9.00 -2.40
N LYS A 7 5.19 10.22 -2.67
CA LYS A 7 5.96 11.14 -3.50
C LYS A 7 7.32 11.47 -2.90
N GLU A 8 7.38 11.56 -1.60
CA GLU A 8 8.64 11.83 -0.91
C GLU A 8 9.66 10.73 -1.20
N TYR A 9 9.20 9.49 -1.22
CA TYR A 9 10.08 8.36 -1.45
C TYR A 9 10.56 8.30 -2.90
N ILE A 10 9.71 8.70 -3.83
CA ILE A 10 10.08 8.71 -5.24
C ILE A 10 11.22 9.70 -5.50
N ARG A 11 11.29 10.76 -4.71
CA ARG A 11 12.30 11.78 -4.85
C ARG A 11 13.61 11.47 -4.12
N GLN A 12 13.62 10.42 -3.31
CA GLN A 12 14.82 10.10 -2.55
C GLN A 12 15.90 9.51 -3.44
N SER A 13 17.14 9.73 -3.03
CA SER A 13 18.30 9.26 -3.78
C SER A 13 18.58 7.77 -3.54
N GLU A 14 18.03 7.18 -2.49
CA GLU A 14 18.19 5.75 -2.23
C GLU A 14 17.36 4.94 -3.19
N PRO A 15 17.99 4.15 -4.09
CA PRO A 15 17.21 3.42 -5.11
C PRO A 15 16.18 2.47 -4.51
N SER A 16 16.50 1.82 -3.40
CA SER A 16 15.59 0.86 -2.76
C SER A 16 14.29 1.52 -2.34
N LYS A 17 14.39 2.65 -1.63
CA LYS A 17 13.19 3.36 -1.18
C LYS A 17 12.44 3.99 -2.34
N ARG A 18 13.16 4.50 -3.31
CA ARG A 18 12.53 5.09 -4.48
C ARG A 18 11.73 4.07 -5.27
N ASP A 19 12.32 2.89 -5.49
CA ASP A 19 11.64 1.85 -6.26
C ASP A 19 10.40 1.33 -5.54
N LYS A 20 10.50 1.11 -4.24
CA LYS A 20 9.34 0.68 -3.46
C LYS A 20 8.27 1.76 -3.40
N GLY A 21 8.69 3.02 -3.22
CA GLY A 21 7.77 4.13 -3.23
C GLY A 21 7.01 4.25 -4.53
N TYR A 22 7.71 4.07 -5.64
CA TYR A 22 7.09 4.11 -6.94
C TYR A 22 6.11 2.95 -7.14
N ALA A 23 6.49 1.75 -6.68
CA ALA A 23 5.63 0.58 -6.79
C ALA A 23 4.31 0.79 -6.04
N TRP A 24 4.39 1.28 -4.80
CA TRP A 24 3.19 1.54 -4.02
C TRP A 24 2.37 2.69 -4.59
N HIS A 25 3.04 3.74 -5.05
CA HIS A 25 2.36 4.87 -5.68
C HIS A 25 1.55 4.40 -6.89
N THR A 26 2.17 3.57 -7.73
CA THR A 26 1.51 3.06 -8.92
C THR A 26 0.34 2.15 -8.56
N ALA A 27 0.55 1.25 -7.59
CA ALA A 27 -0.48 0.32 -7.18
C ALA A 27 -1.73 1.04 -6.66
N ILE A 28 -1.53 2.05 -5.83
CA ILE A 28 -2.64 2.81 -5.26
C ILE A 28 -3.28 3.70 -6.31
N GLY A 29 -2.47 4.28 -7.20
CA GLY A 29 -2.99 5.11 -8.28
C GLY A 29 -3.92 4.35 -9.22
N LEU A 30 -3.58 3.09 -9.50
CA LEU A 30 -4.42 2.27 -10.36
C LEU A 30 -5.80 2.01 -9.73
N GLN A 31 -5.84 1.86 -8.40
CA GLN A 31 -7.12 1.68 -7.72
C GLN A 31 -7.94 2.97 -7.74
N ALA A 32 -7.26 4.11 -7.65
CA ALA A 32 -7.93 5.40 -7.64
C ALA A 32 -8.68 5.67 -8.95
N VAL A 33 -8.20 5.15 -10.06
CA VAL A 33 -8.87 5.29 -11.36
C VAL A 33 -10.29 4.71 -11.29
N ASP A 34 -10.47 3.64 -10.53
CA ASP A 34 -11.78 3.02 -10.36
C ASP A 34 -12.56 3.62 -9.17
N GLY A 35 -12.08 4.70 -8.61
CA GLY A 35 -12.72 5.33 -7.48
C GLY A 35 -12.50 4.64 -6.15
N LEU A 36 -11.56 3.72 -6.10
CA LEU A 36 -11.25 2.98 -4.89
C LEU A 36 -10.18 3.70 -4.08
N LYS A 37 -10.29 3.63 -2.76
CA LYS A 37 -9.34 4.28 -1.87
C LYS A 37 -8.74 3.25 -0.94
N PRO A 38 -7.42 3.31 -0.72
CA PRO A 38 -6.79 2.41 0.24
C PRO A 38 -7.18 2.79 1.66
N SER A 39 -7.09 1.83 2.57
CA SER A 39 -7.29 2.11 3.98
C SER A 39 -6.06 2.80 4.54
N LYS A 40 -6.23 3.47 5.67
CA LYS A 40 -5.10 4.05 6.37
C LYS A 40 -4.12 2.96 6.80
N TYR A 41 -4.64 1.81 7.17
CA TYR A 41 -3.80 0.69 7.59
C TYR A 41 -2.87 0.26 6.43
N LEU A 42 -3.40 0.21 5.21
CA LEU A 42 -2.58 -0.14 4.06
C LEU A 42 -1.46 0.88 3.85
N ILE A 43 -1.80 2.16 3.93
CA ILE A 43 -0.81 3.21 3.73
C ILE A 43 0.30 3.10 4.78
N ASP A 44 -0.07 2.91 6.04
CA ASP A 44 0.93 2.76 7.11
C ASP A 44 1.81 1.54 6.88
N THR A 45 1.20 0.44 6.46
CA THR A 45 1.92 -0.80 6.17
C THR A 45 2.87 -0.63 4.99
N ALA A 46 2.42 0.07 3.96
CA ALA A 46 3.26 0.36 2.80
C ALA A 46 4.49 1.19 3.18
N ILE A 47 4.29 2.17 4.04
CA ILE A 47 5.40 2.99 4.50
C ILE A 47 6.44 2.14 5.24
N LYS A 48 5.99 1.22 6.09
CA LYS A 48 6.90 0.32 6.78
C LYS A 48 7.71 -0.52 5.82
N ASN A 49 7.07 -0.98 4.74
CA ASN A 49 7.79 -1.74 3.72
C ASN A 49 8.82 -0.87 3.00
N ILE A 50 8.46 0.36 2.67
CA ILE A 50 9.37 1.27 1.99
C ILE A 50 10.58 1.58 2.87
N GLU A 51 10.35 1.80 4.15
CA GLU A 51 11.43 2.10 5.10
C GLU A 51 12.30 0.88 5.42
N GLY A 52 11.88 -0.30 4.99
CA GLY A 52 12.65 -1.51 5.21
C GLY A 52 12.35 -2.22 6.52
N ASP A 53 11.34 -1.77 7.25
CA ASP A 53 10.97 -2.37 8.52
C ASP A 53 10.33 -3.75 8.34
N ILE A 54 9.62 -3.95 7.24
CA ILE A 54 8.98 -5.22 6.93
C ILE A 54 9.16 -5.53 5.44
N SER A 55 9.14 -6.81 5.12
CA SER A 55 9.17 -7.24 3.72
C SER A 55 7.78 -7.09 3.09
N ILE A 56 7.72 -7.21 1.76
CA ILE A 56 6.44 -7.15 1.07
C ILE A 56 5.55 -8.35 1.47
N ASP A 57 6.15 -9.51 1.70
CA ASP A 57 5.39 -10.67 2.15
C ASP A 57 4.82 -10.46 3.54
N GLU A 58 5.59 -9.82 4.43
CA GLU A 58 5.10 -9.48 5.75
C GLU A 58 3.98 -8.46 5.67
N ALA A 59 4.10 -7.51 4.75
CA ALA A 59 3.03 -6.51 4.55
C ALA A 59 1.73 -7.20 4.14
N GLN A 60 1.83 -8.19 3.25
CA GLN A 60 0.66 -8.94 2.81
C GLN A 60 0.04 -9.70 3.97
N GLU A 61 0.86 -10.35 4.80
CA GLU A 61 0.35 -11.07 5.95
C GLU A 61 -0.31 -10.16 6.96
N LEU A 62 0.29 -9.00 7.22
CA LEU A 62 -0.30 -8.04 8.15
C LEU A 62 -1.66 -7.58 7.67
N LEU A 63 -1.78 -7.32 6.37
CA LEU A 63 -3.05 -6.89 5.81
C LEU A 63 -4.10 -7.98 5.93
N ASN A 64 -3.75 -9.22 5.61
CA ASN A 64 -4.68 -10.33 5.73
C ASN A 64 -5.15 -10.49 7.17
N THR A 65 -4.23 -10.43 8.12
CA THR A 65 -4.57 -10.55 9.53
C THR A 65 -5.48 -9.41 9.98
N TYR A 66 -5.20 -8.19 9.50
CA TYR A 66 -6.01 -7.04 9.85
C TYR A 66 -7.48 -7.26 9.46
N TYR A 67 -7.73 -7.74 8.25
CA TYR A 67 -9.10 -7.96 7.80
C TYR A 67 -9.74 -9.18 8.43
N GLU A 68 -8.95 -10.19 8.79
CA GLU A 68 -9.47 -11.33 9.53
C GLU A 68 -9.94 -10.94 10.93
N GLU A 69 -9.18 -10.07 11.59
CA GLU A 69 -9.48 -9.65 12.94
C GLU A 69 -10.48 -8.52 13.03
N ASN A 70 -10.67 -7.81 11.92
CA ASN A 70 -11.55 -6.65 11.85
C ASN A 70 -12.52 -6.75 10.68
N PRO A 71 -13.35 -7.81 10.63
CA PRO A 71 -14.21 -8.03 9.48
C PRO A 71 -15.23 -6.91 9.26
N LYS A 72 -15.49 -6.10 10.28
CA LYS A 72 -16.42 -4.96 10.18
C LYS A 72 -15.71 -3.66 10.49
N ALA A 73 -14.44 -3.55 10.08
CA ALA A 73 -13.71 -2.31 10.26
C ALA A 73 -14.37 -1.19 9.46
N ASP A 74 -13.87 0.03 9.63
CA ASP A 74 -14.42 1.22 8.99
C ASP A 74 -14.29 1.19 7.47
N THR A 75 -13.85 0.10 6.91
CA THR A 75 -13.69 -0.05 5.47
C THR A 75 -14.81 -0.95 4.94
N ASP A 76 -15.27 -0.63 3.73
CA ASP A 76 -16.23 -1.50 3.07
C ASP A 76 -15.50 -2.58 2.28
N ASP A 77 -16.27 -3.48 1.65
CA ASP A 77 -15.69 -4.57 0.89
C ASP A 77 -14.79 -4.09 -0.25
N ARG A 78 -15.11 -2.93 -0.81
CA ARG A 78 -14.34 -2.38 -1.92
C ARG A 78 -12.97 -1.92 -1.44
N THR A 79 -12.88 -1.35 -0.25
CA THR A 79 -11.61 -0.93 0.31
C THR A 79 -10.72 -2.14 0.62
N GLU A 80 -11.31 -3.19 1.18
CA GLU A 80 -10.55 -4.41 1.42
C GLU A 80 -9.98 -4.99 0.14
N GLU A 81 -10.80 -5.05 -0.90
CA GLU A 81 -10.35 -5.55 -2.19
C GLU A 81 -9.26 -4.66 -2.79
N ALA A 82 -9.44 -3.35 -2.69
CA ALA A 82 -8.45 -2.40 -3.18
C ALA A 82 -7.11 -2.60 -2.47
N ASP A 83 -7.14 -2.77 -1.15
CA ASP A 83 -5.93 -2.97 -0.37
C ASP A 83 -5.20 -4.25 -0.81
N LYS A 84 -5.94 -5.34 -0.98
CA LYS A 84 -5.34 -6.62 -1.37
C LYS A 84 -4.75 -6.56 -2.76
N VAL A 85 -5.44 -5.90 -3.69
CA VAL A 85 -4.94 -5.74 -5.04
C VAL A 85 -3.71 -4.85 -5.05
N ALA A 86 -3.72 -3.78 -4.26
CA ALA A 86 -2.57 -2.87 -4.18
C ALA A 86 -1.31 -3.60 -3.71
N VAL A 87 -1.44 -4.44 -2.69
CA VAL A 87 -0.29 -5.22 -2.21
C VAL A 87 0.23 -6.13 -3.31
N ARG A 88 -0.68 -6.78 -4.04
CA ARG A 88 -0.30 -7.68 -5.11
C ARG A 88 0.46 -6.95 -6.21
N ILE A 89 -0.03 -5.79 -6.61
CA ILE A 89 0.62 -5.00 -7.65
C ILE A 89 1.98 -4.51 -7.17
N ALA A 90 2.05 -4.03 -5.95
CA ALA A 90 3.32 -3.57 -5.39
C ALA A 90 4.35 -4.70 -5.36
N LYS A 91 3.91 -5.91 -5.04
CA LYS A 91 4.79 -7.07 -5.02
C LYS A 91 5.33 -7.39 -6.41
N ILE A 92 4.50 -7.26 -7.42
CA ILE A 92 4.92 -7.52 -8.81
C ILE A 92 5.92 -6.46 -9.26
N LEU A 93 5.71 -5.21 -8.88
CA LEU A 93 6.54 -4.10 -9.33
C LEU A 93 7.84 -3.95 -8.55
N SER A 94 7.94 -4.52 -7.37
CA SER A 94 9.13 -4.37 -6.54
C SER A 94 10.15 -5.52 -6.65
#